data_76ae9e8ce7fd445e98c43ae2efce2f94
#
_entry.id   76ae9e8ce7fd445e98c43ae2efce2f94
#
_cell.length_a   1.000
_cell.length_b   1.000
_cell.length_c   1.000
_cell.angle_alpha   90.00
_cell.angle_beta   90.00
_cell.angle_gamma   90.00
#
_symmetry.space_group_name_H-M   'P 1'
#
loop_
_entity.id
_entity.type
_entity.pdbx_description
1 polymer ?
#
loop_
_entity_poly.entity_id
_entity_poly.type
_entity_poly.pdbx_seq_one_letter_code
_entity_poly.pdbx_strand_id
1 'polypeptide(L)'
;MAQSGENRTLIFFTPDITETNTVKRVQEFIDNGFAPVVFGFRRGRYNSRYQPKWPHIVLGATRDARYWHRLRALIGAVPRLLANRHHLRAAAVYYARNVDQLALALLARRLFNPRAVVGYEVLDIQPLFVATGLRAALLRRIERLCLRAVRVLVVSSPAFYKNFYVARQRFSGEWFLLENKLHRSALAAMPPRDKLTPARAHGDYRWVVGYFGLIRGEATFALMLRLARQLRHKVMFRFAGIFTTVREAQFRAALERQPNMVYDGEYANPEGLPALYGGVDFVWALDLENTADNSRWLLPNRFYEAGLFGVPCLAVRGFELGNMVERARVGWTVGEPLEESLVRFFETLTAADYLQKRRRLATMPTNTFVADEDAAALCRILGEHAAERTLVLHPASKGRARTGDAAYLRRKTS
;
A
#
# COMPACT_ATOMS: atom_id res chain seq x y z
N MET A 1 15.37 22.35 -21.93
CA MET A 1 14.91 21.79 -23.22
C MET A 1 13.45 21.44 -23.04
N ALA A 2 12.56 22.19 -23.67
CA ALA A 2 11.11 21.94 -23.67
C ALA A 2 10.84 20.66 -24.44
N GLN A 3 10.42 19.60 -23.75
CA GLN A 3 9.93 18.39 -24.38
C GLN A 3 8.54 18.67 -24.98
N SER A 4 8.43 18.39 -26.25
CA SER A 4 7.23 18.43 -27.10
C SER A 4 5.98 17.96 -26.37
N GLY A 5 4.84 18.69 -26.60
CA GLY A 5 3.53 18.53 -26.00
C GLY A 5 2.87 17.16 -26.12
N GLU A 6 3.41 16.14 -25.47
CA GLU A 6 2.73 14.87 -25.30
C GLU A 6 1.60 15.03 -24.29
N ASN A 7 0.41 14.61 -24.70
CA ASN A 7 -0.76 14.59 -23.82
C ASN A 7 -0.53 13.59 -22.66
N ARG A 8 -0.14 14.09 -21.50
CA ARG A 8 0.08 13.30 -20.28
C ARG A 8 -1.13 13.29 -19.34
N THR A 9 -2.32 13.52 -19.86
CA THR A 9 -3.55 13.41 -19.07
C THR A 9 -3.77 11.97 -18.64
N LEU A 10 -3.93 11.76 -17.35
CA LEU A 10 -4.18 10.45 -16.73
C LEU A 10 -5.49 10.49 -15.96
N ILE A 11 -6.36 9.52 -16.18
CA ILE A 11 -7.55 9.32 -15.34
C ILE A 11 -7.24 8.25 -14.30
N PHE A 12 -7.38 8.60 -13.02
CA PHE A 12 -7.21 7.65 -11.93
C PHE A 12 -8.56 7.26 -11.32
N PHE A 13 -8.96 6.01 -11.54
CA PHE A 13 -10.13 5.41 -10.90
C PHE A 13 -9.75 4.82 -9.55
N THR A 14 -10.33 5.32 -8.46
CA THR A 14 -9.98 4.92 -7.09
C THR A 14 -11.19 4.66 -6.20
N PRO A 15 -11.11 3.68 -5.27
CA PRO A 15 -12.21 3.39 -4.36
C PRO A 15 -12.46 4.48 -3.31
N ASP A 16 -11.44 5.32 -3.00
CA ASP A 16 -11.58 6.45 -2.07
C ASP A 16 -10.58 7.55 -2.42
N ILE A 17 -11.10 8.76 -2.71
CA ILE A 17 -10.27 9.93 -3.08
C ILE A 17 -9.49 10.51 -1.90
N THR A 18 -9.81 10.14 -0.67
CA THR A 18 -9.19 10.66 0.56
C THR A 18 -8.21 9.67 1.21
N GLU A 19 -8.16 8.44 0.72
CA GLU A 19 -7.26 7.41 1.24
C GLU A 19 -5.79 7.79 1.02
N THR A 20 -4.95 7.61 2.06
CA THR A 20 -3.52 7.96 2.04
C THR A 20 -2.78 7.40 0.81
N ASN A 21 -3.06 6.15 0.43
CA ASN A 21 -2.43 5.56 -0.76
C ASN A 21 -2.91 6.23 -2.07
N THR A 22 -4.16 6.73 -2.12
CA THR A 22 -4.64 7.50 -3.27
C THR A 22 -3.93 8.84 -3.35
N VAL A 23 -3.86 9.57 -2.23
CA VAL A 23 -3.17 10.86 -2.13
C VAL A 23 -1.72 10.73 -2.57
N LYS A 24 -1.02 9.75 -2.04
CA LYS A 24 0.36 9.42 -2.40
C LYS A 24 0.51 9.16 -3.91
N ARG A 25 -0.32 8.30 -4.48
CA ARG A 25 -0.24 7.91 -5.89
C ARG A 25 -0.52 9.07 -6.84
N VAL A 26 -1.48 9.93 -6.51
CA VAL A 26 -1.76 11.13 -7.31
C VAL A 26 -0.56 12.08 -7.30
N GLN A 27 0.06 12.27 -6.14
CA GLN A 27 1.24 13.13 -6.03
C GLN A 27 2.42 12.56 -6.84
N GLU A 28 2.63 11.24 -6.80
CA GLU A 28 3.66 10.57 -7.61
C GLU A 28 3.43 10.76 -9.11
N PHE A 29 2.18 10.72 -9.58
CA PHE A 29 1.86 11.03 -10.99
C PHE A 29 2.17 12.49 -11.34
N ILE A 30 1.79 13.44 -10.48
CA ILE A 30 2.06 14.87 -10.68
C ILE A 30 3.57 15.12 -10.74
N ASP A 31 4.32 14.58 -9.80
CA ASP A 31 5.77 14.76 -9.70
C ASP A 31 6.53 14.19 -10.91
N ASN A 32 5.92 13.24 -11.61
CA ASN A 32 6.48 12.62 -12.81
C ASN A 32 5.84 13.12 -14.11
N GLY A 33 5.20 14.30 -14.07
CA GLY A 33 4.76 15.04 -15.25
C GLY A 33 3.44 14.57 -15.85
N PHE A 34 2.63 13.77 -15.15
CA PHE A 34 1.25 13.52 -15.53
C PHE A 34 0.32 14.61 -15.00
N ALA A 35 -0.80 14.83 -15.69
CA ALA A 35 -1.91 15.66 -15.25
C ALA A 35 -3.09 14.74 -14.83
N PRO A 36 -3.12 14.25 -13.58
CA PRO A 36 -4.14 13.31 -13.15
C PRO A 36 -5.48 14.02 -12.90
N VAL A 37 -6.57 13.41 -13.38
CA VAL A 37 -7.95 13.69 -12.96
C VAL A 37 -8.48 12.46 -12.25
N VAL A 38 -8.87 12.61 -10.99
CA VAL A 38 -9.25 11.48 -10.14
C VAL A 38 -10.75 11.25 -10.17
N PHE A 39 -11.18 10.08 -10.62
CA PHE A 39 -12.55 9.61 -10.54
C PHE A 39 -12.66 8.62 -9.39
N GLY A 40 -13.35 8.97 -8.32
CA GLY A 40 -13.39 8.11 -7.16
C GLY A 40 -14.61 8.31 -6.28
N PHE A 41 -14.77 7.39 -5.34
CA PHE A 41 -15.81 7.45 -4.33
C PHE A 41 -15.30 8.14 -3.05
N ARG A 42 -16.20 8.41 -2.12
CA ARG A 42 -15.88 8.77 -0.74
C ARG A 42 -16.43 7.71 0.20
N ARG A 43 -15.57 7.17 1.08
CA ARG A 43 -15.97 6.20 2.10
C ARG A 43 -16.27 6.83 3.46
N GLY A 44 -15.78 8.05 3.69
CA GLY A 44 -15.98 8.80 4.93
C GLY A 44 -15.31 8.19 6.17
N ARG A 45 -14.41 7.24 6.00
CA ARG A 45 -13.77 6.47 7.08
C ARG A 45 -12.32 6.84 7.29
N TYR A 46 -11.60 7.06 6.21
CA TYR A 46 -10.17 7.34 6.24
C TYR A 46 -9.95 8.80 5.84
N ASN A 47 -9.15 9.53 6.63
CA ASN A 47 -8.72 10.87 6.31
C ASN A 47 -9.89 11.78 5.86
N SER A 48 -11.03 11.66 6.55
CA SER A 48 -12.32 12.27 6.15
C SER A 48 -12.27 13.80 6.05
N ARG A 49 -11.33 14.43 6.77
CA ARG A 49 -11.09 15.87 6.75
C ARG A 49 -10.21 16.33 5.58
N TYR A 50 -9.54 15.41 4.89
CA TYR A 50 -8.67 15.76 3.79
C TYR A 50 -9.49 16.25 2.59
N GLN A 51 -9.08 17.39 2.05
CA GLN A 51 -9.64 17.96 0.83
C GLN A 51 -8.62 17.85 -0.30
N PRO A 52 -8.90 17.06 -1.34
CA PRO A 52 -7.99 16.93 -2.50
C PRO A 52 -7.78 18.27 -3.18
N LYS A 53 -6.52 18.64 -3.44
CA LYS A 53 -6.14 19.87 -4.16
C LYS A 53 -6.01 19.68 -5.68
N TRP A 54 -6.11 18.47 -6.15
CA TRP A 54 -6.07 18.10 -7.56
C TRP A 54 -7.49 17.97 -8.15
N PRO A 55 -7.63 18.03 -9.51
CA PRO A 55 -8.90 17.81 -10.19
C PRO A 55 -9.50 16.43 -9.83
N HIS A 56 -10.73 16.41 -9.34
CA HIS A 56 -11.39 15.17 -8.97
C HIS A 56 -12.90 15.22 -9.20
N ILE A 57 -13.46 14.07 -9.52
CA ILE A 57 -14.90 13.83 -9.70
C ILE A 57 -15.34 12.79 -8.69
N VAL A 58 -16.24 13.17 -7.79
CA VAL A 58 -16.83 12.25 -6.80
C VAL A 58 -17.91 11.43 -7.48
N LEU A 59 -17.66 10.12 -7.64
CA LEU A 59 -18.60 9.17 -8.26
C LEU A 59 -19.75 8.77 -7.34
N GLY A 60 -19.65 9.04 -6.05
CA GLY A 60 -20.66 8.74 -5.03
C GLY A 60 -20.03 8.38 -3.70
N ALA A 61 -20.87 7.92 -2.76
CA ALA A 61 -20.43 7.36 -1.49
C ALA A 61 -20.51 5.83 -1.50
N THR A 62 -19.51 5.17 -0.94
CA THR A 62 -19.51 3.71 -0.75
C THR A 62 -19.25 3.35 0.70
N ARG A 63 -19.68 2.16 1.13
CA ARG A 63 -19.38 1.59 2.45
C ARG A 63 -18.67 0.26 2.28
N ASP A 64 -17.74 -0.03 3.18
CA ASP A 64 -17.00 -1.29 3.16
C ASP A 64 -17.92 -2.51 3.36
N ALA A 65 -17.48 -3.66 2.80
CA ALA A 65 -18.10 -4.98 2.95
C ALA A 65 -19.53 -5.17 2.45
N ARG A 66 -20.15 -4.21 1.76
CA ARG A 66 -21.50 -4.35 1.20
C ARG A 66 -21.48 -4.41 -0.33
N TYR A 67 -21.36 -5.60 -0.92
CA TYR A 67 -21.23 -5.80 -2.38
C TYR A 67 -22.37 -5.21 -3.20
N TRP A 68 -23.63 -5.34 -2.74
CA TRP A 68 -24.79 -4.76 -3.42
C TRP A 68 -24.75 -3.21 -3.43
N HIS A 69 -24.30 -2.59 -2.36
CA HIS A 69 -24.10 -1.15 -2.34
C HIS A 69 -23.01 -0.71 -3.31
N ARG A 70 -21.91 -1.50 -3.43
CA ARG A 70 -20.87 -1.22 -4.42
C ARG A 70 -21.38 -1.33 -5.84
N LEU A 71 -22.14 -2.38 -6.16
CA LEU A 71 -22.73 -2.55 -7.49
C LEU A 71 -23.66 -1.39 -7.85
N ARG A 72 -24.55 -0.99 -6.94
CA ARG A 72 -25.43 0.18 -7.14
C ARG A 72 -24.63 1.47 -7.31
N ALA A 73 -23.56 1.64 -6.55
CA ALA A 73 -22.69 2.80 -6.67
C ALA A 73 -21.96 2.84 -8.03
N LEU A 74 -21.52 1.68 -8.53
CA LEU A 74 -20.91 1.57 -9.87
C LEU A 74 -21.91 1.94 -10.98
N ILE A 75 -23.15 1.46 -10.90
CA ILE A 75 -24.21 1.83 -11.84
C ILE A 75 -24.51 3.33 -11.75
N GLY A 76 -24.63 3.87 -10.54
CA GLY A 76 -24.85 5.30 -10.27
C GLY A 76 -23.68 6.21 -10.68
N ALA A 77 -22.50 5.65 -10.93
CA ALA A 77 -21.35 6.39 -11.42
C ALA A 77 -21.45 6.70 -12.93
N VAL A 78 -22.19 5.89 -13.70
CA VAL A 78 -22.26 6.02 -15.18
C VAL A 78 -22.71 7.41 -15.63
N PRO A 79 -23.77 8.04 -15.08
CA PRO A 79 -24.15 9.40 -15.45
C PRO A 79 -23.03 10.43 -15.21
N ARG A 80 -22.23 10.25 -14.16
CA ARG A 80 -21.07 11.12 -13.85
C ARG A 80 -19.94 10.94 -14.85
N LEU A 81 -19.70 9.72 -15.33
CA LEU A 81 -18.76 9.46 -16.42
C LEU A 81 -19.21 10.17 -17.71
N LEU A 82 -20.51 10.08 -18.04
CA LEU A 82 -21.08 10.76 -19.20
C LEU A 82 -20.96 12.29 -19.11
N ALA A 83 -21.27 12.86 -17.96
CA ALA A 83 -21.16 14.32 -17.73
C ALA A 83 -19.71 14.82 -17.86
N ASN A 84 -18.72 13.98 -17.51
CA ASN A 84 -17.30 14.32 -17.54
C ASN A 84 -16.54 13.66 -18.71
N ARG A 85 -17.26 13.32 -19.79
CA ARG A 85 -16.69 12.63 -20.97
C ARG A 85 -15.52 13.36 -21.64
N HIS A 86 -15.42 14.67 -21.49
CA HIS A 86 -14.32 15.46 -22.05
C HIS A 86 -12.97 15.07 -21.43
N HIS A 87 -12.88 14.90 -20.09
CA HIS A 87 -11.68 14.39 -19.43
C HIS A 87 -11.34 12.98 -19.90
N LEU A 88 -12.36 12.10 -19.99
CA LEU A 88 -12.19 10.71 -20.41
C LEU A 88 -11.67 10.60 -21.85
N ARG A 89 -12.18 11.42 -22.76
CA ARG A 89 -11.72 11.44 -24.16
C ARG A 89 -10.27 11.93 -24.31
N ALA A 90 -9.87 12.88 -23.49
CA ALA A 90 -8.53 13.48 -23.55
C ALA A 90 -7.42 12.62 -22.94
N ALA A 91 -7.75 11.63 -22.11
CA ALA A 91 -6.75 10.90 -21.33
C ALA A 91 -5.99 9.86 -22.14
N ALA A 92 -4.66 9.89 -22.06
CA ALA A 92 -3.79 8.89 -22.67
C ALA A 92 -3.73 7.59 -21.82
N VAL A 93 -3.89 7.70 -20.50
CA VAL A 93 -3.81 6.59 -19.56
C VAL A 93 -5.04 6.55 -18.65
N TYR A 94 -5.60 5.36 -18.47
CA TYR A 94 -6.56 5.03 -17.43
C TYR A 94 -5.88 4.14 -16.41
N TYR A 95 -5.75 4.64 -15.19
CA TYR A 95 -5.15 3.91 -14.09
C TYR A 95 -6.23 3.55 -13.07
N ALA A 96 -6.36 2.30 -12.71
CA ALA A 96 -7.44 1.84 -11.84
C ALA A 96 -6.89 1.05 -10.65
N ARG A 97 -7.43 1.31 -9.46
CA ARG A 97 -7.12 0.55 -8.25
C ARG A 97 -8.32 -0.28 -7.83
N ASN A 98 -8.11 -1.57 -7.61
CA ASN A 98 -9.13 -2.59 -7.35
C ASN A 98 -10.01 -2.93 -8.57
N VAL A 99 -10.58 -4.13 -8.56
CA VAL A 99 -11.31 -4.70 -9.71
C VAL A 99 -12.59 -3.94 -10.07
N ASP A 100 -13.28 -3.37 -9.10
CA ASP A 100 -14.48 -2.56 -9.31
C ASP A 100 -14.16 -1.26 -10.06
N GLN A 101 -13.06 -0.62 -9.72
CA GLN A 101 -12.56 0.57 -10.42
C GLN A 101 -11.99 0.20 -11.81
N LEU A 102 -11.38 -0.96 -11.94
CA LEU A 102 -10.95 -1.47 -13.25
C LEU A 102 -12.14 -1.66 -14.18
N ALA A 103 -13.25 -2.20 -13.69
CA ALA A 103 -14.46 -2.36 -14.49
C ALA A 103 -15.00 -1.00 -14.99
N LEU A 104 -15.01 0.04 -14.15
CA LEU A 104 -15.38 1.40 -14.56
C LEU A 104 -14.39 1.98 -15.58
N ALA A 105 -13.10 1.79 -15.37
CA ALA A 105 -12.06 2.24 -16.31
C ALA A 105 -12.22 1.58 -17.69
N LEU A 106 -12.50 0.28 -17.73
CA LEU A 106 -12.73 -0.44 -18.98
C LEU A 106 -14.02 -0.03 -19.68
N LEU A 107 -15.09 0.23 -18.91
CA LEU A 107 -16.32 0.79 -19.45
C LEU A 107 -16.07 2.17 -20.06
N ALA A 108 -15.40 3.06 -19.31
CA ALA A 108 -15.04 4.40 -19.79
C ALA A 108 -14.14 4.32 -21.04
N ARG A 109 -13.15 3.43 -21.05
CA ARG A 109 -12.30 3.19 -22.21
C ARG A 109 -13.11 2.80 -23.44
N ARG A 110 -14.04 1.84 -23.28
CA ARG A 110 -14.88 1.39 -24.41
C ARG A 110 -15.76 2.51 -24.98
N LEU A 111 -16.32 3.35 -24.10
CA LEU A 111 -17.28 4.39 -24.49
C LEU A 111 -16.62 5.67 -25.01
N PHE A 112 -15.48 6.05 -24.47
CA PHE A 112 -14.93 7.40 -24.68
C PHE A 112 -13.55 7.41 -25.33
N ASN A 113 -12.65 6.50 -24.96
CA ASN A 113 -11.31 6.42 -25.56
C ASN A 113 -10.78 4.98 -25.62
N PRO A 114 -11.13 4.20 -26.66
CA PRO A 114 -10.66 2.81 -26.81
C PRO A 114 -9.13 2.67 -26.88
N ARG A 115 -8.42 3.77 -27.15
CA ARG A 115 -6.96 3.82 -27.31
C ARG A 115 -6.21 4.02 -26.01
N ALA A 116 -6.86 4.51 -24.95
CA ALA A 116 -6.21 4.74 -23.68
C ALA A 116 -5.51 3.47 -23.15
N VAL A 117 -4.30 3.65 -22.63
CA VAL A 117 -3.55 2.59 -21.95
C VAL A 117 -4.21 2.32 -20.60
N VAL A 118 -4.32 1.06 -20.21
CA VAL A 118 -4.92 0.68 -18.91
C VAL A 118 -3.84 0.13 -17.99
N GLY A 119 -3.56 0.84 -16.89
CA GLY A 119 -2.82 0.35 -15.73
C GLY A 119 -3.78 -0.15 -14.65
N TYR A 120 -3.45 -1.27 -14.03
CA TYR A 120 -4.25 -1.84 -12.94
C TYR A 120 -3.41 -2.08 -11.69
N GLU A 121 -3.72 -1.38 -10.61
CA GLU A 121 -2.99 -1.45 -9.33
C GLU A 121 -3.74 -2.28 -8.29
N VAL A 122 -3.00 -3.16 -7.63
CA VAL A 122 -3.48 -4.07 -6.60
C VAL A 122 -2.63 -3.93 -5.34
N LEU A 123 -3.25 -3.41 -4.29
CA LEU A 123 -2.61 -3.26 -2.98
C LEU A 123 -2.85 -4.44 -2.06
N ASP A 124 -4.01 -5.11 -2.21
CA ASP A 124 -4.46 -6.22 -1.39
C ASP A 124 -5.27 -7.23 -2.21
N ILE A 125 -5.13 -8.51 -1.93
CA ILE A 125 -6.00 -9.55 -2.46
C ILE A 125 -7.17 -9.76 -1.48
N GLN A 126 -8.37 -9.36 -1.92
CA GLN A 126 -9.56 -9.49 -1.05
C GLN A 126 -9.88 -10.97 -0.77
N PRO A 127 -10.30 -11.34 0.46
CA PRO A 127 -10.57 -12.72 0.85
C PRO A 127 -11.53 -13.47 -0.10
N LEU A 128 -12.50 -12.75 -0.68
CA LEU A 128 -13.47 -13.34 -1.61
C LEU A 128 -12.81 -13.87 -2.91
N PHE A 129 -11.68 -13.30 -3.34
CA PHE A 129 -10.97 -13.77 -4.54
C PHE A 129 -10.14 -15.05 -4.29
N VAL A 130 -9.74 -15.28 -3.04
CA VAL A 130 -8.98 -16.47 -2.64
C VAL A 130 -9.86 -17.58 -2.08
N ALA A 131 -11.09 -17.28 -1.71
CA ALA A 131 -12.06 -18.24 -1.22
C ALA A 131 -12.37 -19.36 -2.23
N THR A 132 -12.88 -20.46 -1.73
CA THR A 132 -13.46 -21.57 -2.51
C THR A 132 -14.93 -21.29 -2.86
N GLY A 133 -15.45 -21.97 -3.89
CA GLY A 133 -16.85 -21.88 -4.27
C GLY A 133 -17.13 -21.05 -5.52
N LEU A 134 -18.39 -21.14 -6.00
CA LEU A 134 -18.84 -20.60 -7.29
C LEU A 134 -18.73 -19.06 -7.38
N ARG A 135 -19.04 -18.36 -6.30
CA ARG A 135 -18.98 -16.88 -6.24
C ARG A 135 -17.53 -16.39 -6.43
N ALA A 136 -16.60 -17.01 -5.74
CA ALA A 136 -15.17 -16.72 -5.88
C ALA A 136 -14.66 -17.06 -7.30
N ALA A 137 -15.07 -18.20 -7.84
CA ALA A 137 -14.73 -18.60 -9.20
C ALA A 137 -15.26 -17.61 -10.25
N LEU A 138 -16.51 -17.14 -10.09
CA LEU A 138 -17.11 -16.14 -10.96
C LEU A 138 -16.35 -14.80 -10.90
N LEU A 139 -16.02 -14.32 -9.71
CA LEU A 139 -15.26 -13.07 -9.54
C LEU A 139 -13.87 -13.17 -10.15
N ARG A 140 -13.16 -14.28 -9.94
CA ARG A 140 -11.88 -14.53 -10.60
C ARG A 140 -12.01 -14.58 -12.12
N ARG A 141 -13.11 -15.14 -12.64
CA ARG A 141 -13.36 -15.16 -14.09
C ARG A 141 -13.60 -13.75 -14.63
N ILE A 142 -14.38 -12.94 -13.93
CA ILE A 142 -14.64 -11.54 -14.30
C ILE A 142 -13.31 -10.76 -14.30
N GLU A 143 -12.52 -10.84 -13.23
CA GLU A 143 -11.21 -10.18 -13.16
C GLU A 143 -10.29 -10.65 -14.28
N ARG A 144 -10.24 -11.95 -14.56
CA ARG A 144 -9.43 -12.51 -15.66
C ARG A 144 -9.83 -11.96 -17.04
N LEU A 145 -11.12 -11.73 -17.26
CA LEU A 145 -11.60 -11.07 -18.49
C LEU A 145 -11.13 -9.61 -18.54
N CYS A 146 -11.22 -8.89 -17.43
CA CYS A 146 -10.73 -7.52 -17.34
C CYS A 146 -9.21 -7.43 -17.55
N LEU A 147 -8.45 -8.37 -17.02
CA LEU A 147 -6.99 -8.43 -17.16
C LEU A 147 -6.51 -8.53 -18.60
N ARG A 148 -7.33 -9.05 -19.54
CA ARG A 148 -6.98 -9.10 -20.97
C ARG A 148 -6.83 -7.71 -21.59
N ALA A 149 -7.43 -6.69 -20.99
CA ALA A 149 -7.38 -5.32 -21.47
C ALA A 149 -6.36 -4.46 -20.70
N VAL A 150 -5.76 -5.00 -19.65
CA VAL A 150 -4.73 -4.34 -18.85
C VAL A 150 -3.40 -4.40 -19.59
N ARG A 151 -2.73 -3.25 -19.72
CA ARG A 151 -1.40 -3.17 -20.32
C ARG A 151 -0.30 -3.44 -19.28
N VAL A 152 -0.44 -2.86 -18.09
CA VAL A 152 0.51 -3.04 -16.99
C VAL A 152 -0.25 -3.37 -15.71
N LEU A 153 0.02 -4.54 -15.15
CA LEU A 153 -0.45 -4.94 -13.83
C LEU A 153 0.55 -4.44 -12.78
N VAL A 154 0.10 -3.60 -11.86
CA VAL A 154 0.94 -3.05 -10.78
C VAL A 154 0.56 -3.73 -9.47
N VAL A 155 1.52 -4.33 -8.80
CA VAL A 155 1.31 -5.04 -7.53
C VAL A 155 2.21 -4.49 -6.44
N SER A 156 1.71 -4.47 -5.19
CA SER A 156 2.48 -3.97 -4.04
C SER A 156 3.36 -5.04 -3.39
N SER A 157 3.28 -6.28 -3.83
CA SER A 157 4.10 -7.40 -3.34
C SER A 157 4.38 -8.41 -4.47
N PRO A 158 5.61 -8.93 -4.56
CA PRO A 158 5.93 -9.98 -5.52
C PRO A 158 5.14 -11.28 -5.26
N ALA A 159 4.77 -11.54 -4.00
CA ALA A 159 3.95 -12.69 -3.64
C ALA A 159 2.51 -12.59 -4.18
N PHE A 160 1.94 -11.38 -4.32
CA PHE A 160 0.65 -11.19 -5.00
C PHE A 160 0.73 -11.61 -6.47
N TYR A 161 1.77 -11.17 -7.17
CA TYR A 161 1.97 -11.57 -8.56
C TYR A 161 2.12 -13.09 -8.68
N LYS A 162 3.06 -13.68 -7.95
CA LYS A 162 3.39 -15.12 -8.03
C LYS A 162 2.21 -16.01 -7.62
N ASN A 163 1.65 -15.75 -6.42
CA ASN A 163 0.72 -16.70 -5.78
C ASN A 163 -0.74 -16.50 -6.22
N PHE A 164 -1.09 -15.30 -6.71
CA PHE A 164 -2.45 -15.03 -7.16
C PHE A 164 -2.53 -14.80 -8.66
N TYR A 165 -1.81 -13.82 -9.22
CA TYR A 165 -1.97 -13.47 -10.63
C TYR A 165 -1.43 -14.54 -11.56
N VAL A 166 -0.25 -15.10 -11.30
CA VAL A 166 0.27 -16.23 -12.10
C VAL A 166 -0.49 -17.52 -11.75
N ALA A 167 -0.51 -17.90 -10.48
CA ALA A 167 -0.99 -19.24 -10.09
C ALA A 167 -2.52 -19.41 -10.24
N ARG A 168 -3.32 -18.37 -9.90
CA ARG A 168 -4.79 -18.47 -9.91
C ARG A 168 -5.46 -17.74 -11.08
N GLN A 169 -4.91 -16.59 -11.53
CA GLN A 169 -5.45 -15.83 -12.65
C GLN A 169 -4.82 -16.19 -14.00
N ARG A 170 -3.70 -16.92 -14.02
CA ARG A 170 -2.94 -17.29 -15.23
C ARG A 170 -2.55 -16.05 -16.05
N PHE A 171 -2.19 -14.98 -15.36
CA PHE A 171 -1.75 -13.75 -15.98
C PHE A 171 -0.31 -13.90 -16.48
N SER A 172 -0.07 -13.54 -17.74
CA SER A 172 1.23 -13.59 -18.41
C SER A 172 1.63 -12.26 -19.07
N GLY A 173 0.85 -11.18 -18.77
CA GLY A 173 1.13 -9.85 -19.31
C GLY A 173 2.25 -9.13 -18.54
N GLU A 174 2.49 -7.90 -18.95
CA GLU A 174 3.48 -7.03 -18.30
C GLU A 174 3.03 -6.66 -16.89
N TRP A 175 3.95 -6.74 -15.93
CA TRP A 175 3.68 -6.38 -14.55
C TRP A 175 4.80 -5.52 -13.96
N PHE A 176 4.45 -4.74 -12.96
CA PHE A 176 5.36 -3.85 -12.26
C PHE A 176 5.21 -4.00 -10.75
N LEU A 177 6.34 -4.07 -10.04
CA LEU A 177 6.35 -4.07 -8.58
C LEU A 177 6.43 -2.64 -8.07
N LEU A 178 5.38 -2.18 -7.42
CA LEU A 178 5.32 -0.89 -6.76
C LEU A 178 4.97 -1.07 -5.29
N GLU A 179 5.99 -1.27 -4.50
CA GLU A 179 5.87 -1.53 -3.06
C GLU A 179 5.21 -0.34 -2.34
N ASN A 180 4.64 -0.60 -1.15
CA ASN A 180 3.94 0.41 -0.35
C ASN A 180 4.89 1.40 0.36
N LYS A 181 6.00 1.78 -0.29
CA LYS A 181 6.97 2.75 0.19
C LYS A 181 6.34 4.14 0.36
N LEU A 182 6.97 5.01 1.13
CA LEU A 182 6.52 6.37 1.32
C LEU A 182 6.75 7.23 0.06
N HIS A 183 5.98 8.31 -0.04
CA HIS A 183 6.30 9.39 -0.98
C HIS A 183 7.47 10.23 -0.45
N ARG A 184 8.27 10.83 -1.35
CA ARG A 184 9.43 11.65 -0.99
C ARG A 184 9.12 12.85 -0.07
N SER A 185 7.88 13.35 -0.07
CA SER A 185 7.47 14.41 0.86
C SER A 185 7.65 14.03 2.33
N ALA A 186 7.63 12.72 2.66
CA ALA A 186 7.90 12.26 4.01
C ALA A 186 9.33 12.58 4.47
N LEU A 187 10.28 12.74 3.55
CA LEU A 187 11.67 13.10 3.87
C LEU A 187 11.78 14.52 4.45
N ALA A 188 10.92 15.45 4.02
CA ALA A 188 10.93 16.82 4.53
C ALA A 188 10.54 16.92 6.01
N ALA A 189 9.78 15.96 6.52
CA ALA A 189 9.37 15.88 7.92
C ALA A 189 10.38 15.10 8.79
N MET A 190 11.41 14.47 8.18
CA MET A 190 12.35 13.63 8.92
C MET A 190 13.46 14.43 9.60
N PRO A 191 13.73 14.16 10.88
CA PRO A 191 15.02 14.54 11.47
C PRO A 191 16.15 13.77 10.79
N PRO A 192 17.40 14.32 10.81
CA PRO A 192 18.56 13.61 10.32
C PRO A 192 18.65 12.20 10.90
N ARG A 193 18.95 11.19 10.08
CA ARG A 193 18.91 9.77 10.47
C ARG A 193 19.82 9.42 11.65
N ASP A 194 20.94 10.12 11.79
CA ASP A 194 21.87 10.03 12.92
C ASP A 194 21.27 10.54 14.25
N LYS A 195 20.27 11.41 14.17
CA LYS A 195 19.53 11.97 15.33
C LYS A 195 18.27 11.20 15.71
N LEU A 196 17.96 10.12 14.99
CA LEU A 196 16.84 9.23 15.32
C LEU A 196 17.17 8.38 16.55
N THR A 197 17.34 8.99 17.69
CA THR A 197 17.36 8.31 18.98
C THR A 197 15.93 8.02 19.40
N PRO A 198 15.61 6.78 19.83
CA PRO A 198 14.32 6.53 20.48
C PRO A 198 14.20 7.49 21.66
N ALA A 199 13.12 8.26 21.68
CA ALA A 199 12.80 9.01 22.89
C ALA A 199 12.51 7.98 24.00
N ARG A 200 13.45 7.75 24.90
CA ARG A 200 13.28 6.93 26.11
C ARG A 200 12.37 7.64 27.12
N ALA A 201 11.17 7.99 26.70
CA ALA A 201 10.26 8.79 27.51
C ALA A 201 9.01 8.01 27.96
N HIS A 202 9.14 6.69 28.14
CA HIS A 202 8.00 5.87 28.56
C HIS A 202 8.26 5.13 29.89
N GLY A 203 8.62 5.85 30.94
CA GLY A 203 8.75 5.30 32.28
C GLY A 203 9.77 4.15 32.36
N ASP A 204 9.48 3.16 33.19
CA ASP A 204 10.39 2.03 33.51
C ASP A 204 10.38 0.89 32.48
N TYR A 205 9.69 1.04 31.36
CA TYR A 205 9.63 -0.02 30.34
C TYR A 205 10.94 -0.13 29.56
N ARG A 206 11.42 -1.37 29.42
CA ARG A 206 12.64 -1.65 28.68
C ARG A 206 12.45 -1.49 27.18
N TRP A 207 11.26 -1.82 26.65
CA TRP A 207 10.93 -1.82 25.22
C TRP A 207 9.56 -1.23 24.96
N VAL A 208 9.44 -0.52 23.85
CA VAL A 208 8.17 0.04 23.36
C VAL A 208 7.86 -0.50 21.97
N VAL A 209 6.70 -1.11 21.80
CA VAL A 209 6.22 -1.68 20.54
C VAL A 209 5.07 -0.84 20.00
N GLY A 210 5.24 -0.27 18.81
CA GLY A 210 4.21 0.53 18.13
C GLY A 210 3.36 -0.31 17.15
N TYR A 211 2.04 -0.15 17.22
CA TYR A 211 1.09 -0.65 16.23
C TYR A 211 0.34 0.54 15.62
N PHE A 212 0.74 0.96 14.42
CA PHE A 212 0.26 2.19 13.79
C PHE A 212 -0.50 1.92 12.48
N GLY A 213 -1.56 2.70 12.22
CA GLY A 213 -2.40 2.60 11.03
C GLY A 213 -3.77 2.00 11.31
N LEU A 214 -4.19 1.02 10.52
CA LEU A 214 -5.47 0.35 10.72
C LEU A 214 -5.38 -0.64 11.88
N ILE A 215 -6.11 -0.39 12.96
CA ILE A 215 -6.23 -1.30 14.10
C ILE A 215 -7.25 -2.36 13.73
N ARG A 216 -6.75 -3.54 13.34
CA ARG A 216 -7.53 -4.62 12.77
C ARG A 216 -7.05 -6.00 13.25
N GLY A 217 -7.92 -7.00 13.06
CA GLY A 217 -7.63 -8.39 13.39
C GLY A 217 -7.82 -8.70 14.88
N GLU A 218 -8.96 -9.32 15.21
CA GLU A 218 -9.24 -9.71 16.60
C GLU A 218 -8.18 -10.67 17.15
N ALA A 219 -7.65 -11.58 16.30
CA ALA A 219 -6.56 -12.48 16.69
C ALA A 219 -5.27 -11.71 17.05
N THR A 220 -4.92 -10.67 16.29
CA THR A 220 -3.79 -9.78 16.60
C THR A 220 -4.00 -9.08 17.93
N PHE A 221 -5.18 -8.48 18.12
CA PHE A 221 -5.50 -7.78 19.37
C PHE A 221 -5.49 -8.72 20.58
N ALA A 222 -6.10 -9.90 20.48
CA ALA A 222 -6.10 -10.90 21.53
C ALA A 222 -4.68 -11.35 21.90
N LEU A 223 -3.79 -11.57 20.91
CA LEU A 223 -2.39 -11.90 21.15
C LEU A 223 -1.68 -10.74 21.88
N MET A 224 -1.84 -9.50 21.44
CA MET A 224 -1.22 -8.35 22.09
C MET A 224 -1.69 -8.16 23.54
N LEU A 225 -2.97 -8.43 23.83
CA LEU A 225 -3.49 -8.41 25.21
C LEU A 225 -2.83 -9.47 26.11
N ARG A 226 -2.62 -10.69 25.60
CA ARG A 226 -1.94 -11.74 26.36
C ARG A 226 -0.47 -11.38 26.59
N LEU A 227 0.21 -10.87 25.58
CA LEU A 227 1.59 -10.39 25.70
C LEU A 227 1.71 -9.22 26.68
N ALA A 228 0.77 -8.28 26.68
CA ALA A 228 0.75 -7.17 27.60
C ALA A 228 0.66 -7.62 29.06
N ARG A 229 -0.12 -8.68 29.35
CA ARG A 229 -0.19 -9.28 30.70
C ARG A 229 1.11 -9.94 31.12
N GLN A 230 1.71 -10.74 30.23
CA GLN A 230 2.93 -11.49 30.54
C GLN A 230 4.17 -10.60 30.63
N LEU A 231 4.24 -9.56 29.80
CA LEU A 231 5.37 -8.64 29.70
C LEU A 231 5.10 -7.29 30.39
N ARG A 232 4.20 -7.27 31.37
CA ARG A 232 3.66 -6.06 32.00
C ARG A 232 4.71 -5.06 32.47
N HIS A 233 5.86 -5.53 32.94
CA HIS A 233 6.93 -4.69 33.47
C HIS A 233 8.12 -4.51 32.53
N LYS A 234 8.04 -5.05 31.30
CA LYS A 234 9.13 -5.02 30.33
C LYS A 234 8.78 -4.30 29.04
N VAL A 235 7.52 -4.45 28.57
CA VAL A 235 7.12 -3.99 27.26
C VAL A 235 5.88 -3.10 27.37
N MET A 236 5.96 -1.92 26.76
CA MET A 236 4.82 -1.06 26.50
C MET A 236 4.35 -1.26 25.07
N PHE A 237 3.03 -1.30 24.87
CA PHE A 237 2.40 -1.34 23.54
C PHE A 237 1.69 -0.01 23.28
N ARG A 238 2.14 0.70 22.22
CA ARG A 238 1.53 1.95 21.77
C ARG A 238 0.73 1.72 20.50
N PHE A 239 -0.49 2.24 20.47
CA PHE A 239 -1.38 2.15 19.34
C PHE A 239 -1.73 3.55 18.84
N ALA A 240 -1.73 3.74 17.52
CA ALA A 240 -2.26 4.95 16.90
C ALA A 240 -2.92 4.62 15.57
N GLY A 241 -4.05 5.27 15.27
CA GLY A 241 -4.74 5.09 14.01
C GLY A 241 -6.24 4.84 14.14
N ILE A 242 -6.81 4.12 13.19
CA ILE A 242 -8.26 4.00 13.00
C ILE A 242 -8.72 2.55 13.21
N PHE A 243 -9.77 2.37 13.98
CA PHE A 243 -10.36 1.04 14.21
C PHE A 243 -11.14 0.55 12.98
N THR A 244 -10.94 -0.71 12.61
CA THR A 244 -11.62 -1.31 11.47
C THR A 244 -12.44 -2.53 11.84
N THR A 245 -11.81 -3.66 12.16
CA THR A 245 -12.49 -4.91 12.56
C THR A 245 -12.52 -5.12 14.07
N VAL A 246 -11.62 -4.49 14.82
CA VAL A 246 -11.66 -4.45 16.28
C VAL A 246 -12.65 -3.38 16.74
N ARG A 247 -13.54 -3.72 17.67
CA ARG A 247 -14.50 -2.77 18.24
C ARG A 247 -13.79 -1.80 19.19
N GLU A 248 -13.87 -0.50 18.91
CA GLU A 248 -13.18 0.55 19.68
C GLU A 248 -13.53 0.51 21.16
N ALA A 249 -14.81 0.36 21.53
CA ALA A 249 -15.24 0.29 22.93
C ALA A 249 -14.59 -0.89 23.66
N GLN A 250 -14.52 -2.06 23.04
CA GLN A 250 -13.87 -3.24 23.61
C GLN A 250 -12.36 -3.02 23.76
N PHE A 251 -11.75 -2.37 22.78
CA PHE A 251 -10.33 -2.03 22.82
C PHE A 251 -10.02 -1.07 23.98
N ARG A 252 -10.78 0.02 24.12
CA ARG A 252 -10.60 1.00 25.20
C ARG A 252 -10.80 0.39 26.59
N ALA A 253 -11.84 -0.43 26.78
CA ALA A 253 -12.05 -1.14 28.03
C ALA A 253 -10.91 -2.12 28.38
N ALA A 254 -10.23 -2.67 27.39
CA ALA A 254 -9.06 -3.52 27.62
C ALA A 254 -7.83 -2.69 28.04
N LEU A 255 -7.62 -1.51 27.44
CA LEU A 255 -6.54 -0.59 27.81
C LEU A 255 -6.63 -0.12 29.28
N GLU A 256 -7.83 0.19 29.77
CA GLU A 256 -8.05 0.58 31.16
C GLU A 256 -7.52 -0.44 32.17
N ARG A 257 -7.46 -1.73 31.78
CA ARG A 257 -6.98 -2.84 32.61
C ARG A 257 -5.51 -3.18 32.39
N GLN A 258 -4.87 -2.56 31.41
CA GLN A 258 -3.49 -2.86 31.00
C GLN A 258 -2.64 -1.57 31.00
N PRO A 259 -1.91 -1.25 32.09
CA PRO A 259 -1.17 0.01 32.22
C PRO A 259 -0.02 0.14 31.21
N ASN A 260 0.40 -0.95 30.60
CA ASN A 260 1.42 -0.98 29.56
C ASN A 260 0.83 -1.01 28.14
N MET A 261 -0.43 -0.57 27.97
CA MET A 261 -1.06 -0.37 26.66
C MET A 261 -1.60 1.05 26.58
N VAL A 262 -1.24 1.79 25.53
CA VAL A 262 -1.65 3.19 25.33
C VAL A 262 -2.18 3.37 23.91
N TYR A 263 -3.25 4.15 23.75
CA TYR A 263 -3.78 4.57 22.47
C TYR A 263 -3.64 6.09 22.32
N ASP A 264 -2.81 6.50 21.36
CA ASP A 264 -2.47 7.91 21.12
C ASP A 264 -3.49 8.63 20.19
N GLY A 265 -4.52 7.92 19.72
CA GLY A 265 -5.52 8.49 18.80
C GLY A 265 -5.17 8.32 17.33
N GLU A 266 -5.90 9.07 16.48
CA GLU A 266 -5.62 9.17 15.04
C GLU A 266 -4.46 10.14 14.81
N TYR A 267 -3.74 9.95 13.70
CA TYR A 267 -2.61 10.81 13.33
C TYR A 267 -2.67 11.22 11.87
N ALA A 268 -2.06 12.36 11.56
CA ALA A 268 -1.85 12.80 10.18
C ALA A 268 -0.67 12.06 9.55
N ASN A 269 -0.80 11.65 8.30
CA ASN A 269 0.26 11.00 7.55
C ASN A 269 0.56 11.85 6.29
N PRO A 270 1.82 12.28 6.08
CA PRO A 270 3.06 11.83 6.76
C PRO A 270 3.48 12.61 8.02
N GLU A 271 2.84 13.72 8.36
CA GLU A 271 3.31 14.71 9.35
C GLU A 271 3.46 14.15 10.77
N GLY A 272 2.60 13.20 11.16
CA GLY A 272 2.63 12.54 12.48
C GLY A 272 3.65 11.41 12.62
N LEU A 273 4.22 10.92 11.51
CA LEU A 273 5.13 9.76 11.53
C LEU A 273 6.38 9.97 12.40
N PRO A 274 7.06 11.16 12.39
CA PRO A 274 8.23 11.39 13.23
C PRO A 274 7.95 11.20 14.72
N ALA A 275 6.83 11.71 15.21
CA ALA A 275 6.45 11.60 16.62
C ALA A 275 6.09 10.15 17.01
N LEU A 276 5.43 9.42 16.12
CA LEU A 276 5.06 8.03 16.37
C LEU A 276 6.29 7.11 16.38
N TYR A 277 7.08 7.12 15.31
CA TYR A 277 8.21 6.22 15.15
C TYR A 277 9.42 6.63 16.01
N GLY A 278 9.57 7.92 16.35
CA GLY A 278 10.56 8.39 17.30
C GLY A 278 10.32 7.93 18.74
N GLY A 279 9.09 7.54 19.08
CA GLY A 279 8.68 7.12 20.42
C GLY A 279 8.60 5.60 20.63
N VAL A 280 9.13 4.77 19.71
CA VAL A 280 9.05 3.31 19.79
C VAL A 280 10.37 2.62 19.43
N ASP A 281 10.60 1.46 20.01
CA ASP A 281 11.74 0.62 19.70
C ASP A 281 11.45 -0.37 18.57
N PHE A 282 10.22 -0.84 18.46
CA PHE A 282 9.79 -1.81 17.45
C PHE A 282 8.47 -1.37 16.82
N VAL A 283 8.28 -1.76 15.57
CA VAL A 283 6.95 -1.74 14.95
C VAL A 283 6.37 -3.15 14.86
N TRP A 284 5.12 -3.29 15.26
CA TRP A 284 4.34 -4.50 15.08
C TRP A 284 3.89 -4.62 13.64
N ALA A 285 4.53 -5.49 12.87
CA ALA A 285 4.19 -5.74 11.48
C ALA A 285 3.60 -7.16 11.25
N LEU A 286 3.23 -7.86 12.33
CA LEU A 286 2.50 -9.12 12.24
C LEU A 286 1.06 -8.84 11.81
N ASP A 287 0.64 -9.37 10.69
CA ASP A 287 -0.74 -9.33 10.21
C ASP A 287 -1.33 -10.74 10.33
N LEU A 288 -2.31 -10.91 11.21
CA LEU A 288 -2.92 -12.21 11.52
C LEU A 288 -4.39 -12.29 11.07
N GLU A 289 -4.86 -11.36 10.23
CA GLU A 289 -6.28 -11.29 9.83
C GLU A 289 -6.63 -12.35 8.78
N ASN A 290 -5.76 -12.55 7.76
CA ASN A 290 -5.96 -13.49 6.66
C ASN A 290 -4.70 -14.32 6.42
N THR A 291 -4.33 -15.13 7.41
CA THR A 291 -3.04 -15.86 7.45
C THR A 291 -2.88 -16.94 6.39
N ALA A 292 -3.97 -17.38 5.77
CA ALA A 292 -3.90 -18.36 4.68
C ALA A 292 -3.38 -17.74 3.37
N ASP A 293 -3.67 -16.48 3.12
CA ASP A 293 -3.45 -15.83 1.82
C ASP A 293 -2.88 -14.40 1.97
N ASN A 294 -3.74 -13.38 2.04
CA ASN A 294 -3.34 -11.97 1.91
C ASN A 294 -2.28 -11.54 2.94
N SER A 295 -2.46 -11.89 4.21
CA SER A 295 -1.49 -11.55 5.27
C SER A 295 -0.12 -12.21 5.08
N ARG A 296 -0.08 -13.39 4.42
CA ARG A 296 1.20 -14.05 4.07
C ARG A 296 1.94 -13.36 2.96
N TRP A 297 1.22 -12.68 2.07
CA TRP A 297 1.76 -12.15 0.82
C TRP A 297 2.01 -10.66 0.85
N LEU A 298 1.35 -9.91 1.75
CA LEU A 298 1.42 -8.45 1.77
C LEU A 298 2.74 -7.91 2.34
N LEU A 299 3.10 -6.73 1.85
CA LEU A 299 4.16 -5.88 2.39
C LEU A 299 3.50 -4.60 2.94
N PRO A 300 3.32 -4.48 4.27
CA PRO A 300 2.54 -3.40 4.88
C PRO A 300 3.30 -2.07 4.88
N ASN A 301 2.58 -0.95 4.76
CA ASN A 301 3.14 0.41 4.80
C ASN A 301 4.05 0.62 6.02
N ARG A 302 3.64 0.11 7.19
CA ARG A 302 4.35 0.29 8.45
C ARG A 302 5.78 -0.25 8.47
N PHE A 303 6.09 -1.24 7.61
CA PHE A 303 7.47 -1.70 7.44
C PHE A 303 8.34 -0.61 6.81
N TYR A 304 7.86 0.03 5.75
CA TYR A 304 8.57 1.09 5.05
C TYR A 304 8.65 2.35 5.90
N GLU A 305 7.55 2.70 6.56
CA GLU A 305 7.49 3.82 7.48
C GLU A 305 8.52 3.63 8.62
N ALA A 306 8.43 2.54 9.37
CA ALA A 306 9.35 2.23 10.45
C ALA A 306 10.81 2.18 10.01
N GLY A 307 11.08 1.53 8.86
CA GLY A 307 12.42 1.42 8.30
C GLY A 307 13.02 2.77 7.94
N LEU A 308 12.22 3.71 7.43
CA LEU A 308 12.66 5.08 7.16
C LEU A 308 13.11 5.78 8.45
N PHE A 309 12.40 5.57 9.56
CA PHE A 309 12.74 6.11 10.88
C PHE A 309 13.74 5.25 11.67
N GLY A 310 14.34 4.23 11.06
CA GLY A 310 15.33 3.37 11.71
C GLY A 310 14.75 2.47 12.81
N VAL A 311 13.45 2.19 12.78
CA VAL A 311 12.75 1.33 13.75
C VAL A 311 12.64 -0.08 13.17
N PRO A 312 13.24 -1.10 13.84
CA PRO A 312 13.13 -2.50 13.43
C PRO A 312 11.70 -3.01 13.53
N CYS A 313 11.31 -3.93 12.65
CA CYS A 313 9.99 -4.54 12.71
C CYS A 313 10.01 -5.96 13.25
N LEU A 314 8.87 -6.37 13.82
CA LEU A 314 8.55 -7.74 14.16
C LEU A 314 7.62 -8.29 13.08
N ALA A 315 7.97 -9.43 12.48
CA ALA A 315 7.22 -10.05 11.40
C ALA A 315 7.01 -11.55 11.65
N VAL A 316 6.03 -12.16 10.95
CA VAL A 316 5.80 -13.61 11.02
C VAL A 316 6.80 -14.32 10.12
N ARG A 317 7.48 -15.35 10.65
CA ARG A 317 8.40 -16.18 9.89
C ARG A 317 7.69 -16.90 8.75
N GLY A 318 8.32 -16.93 7.57
CA GLY A 318 7.78 -17.58 6.38
C GLY A 318 6.68 -16.79 5.65
N PHE A 319 6.28 -15.60 6.14
CA PHE A 319 5.48 -14.64 5.38
C PHE A 319 6.39 -13.80 4.50
N GLU A 320 5.86 -13.18 3.45
CA GLU A 320 6.65 -12.38 2.51
C GLU A 320 7.43 -11.26 3.21
N LEU A 321 6.80 -10.55 4.14
CA LEU A 321 7.49 -9.58 4.97
C LEU A 321 8.58 -10.22 5.83
N GLY A 322 8.31 -11.37 6.46
CA GLY A 322 9.30 -12.09 7.25
C GLY A 322 10.53 -12.44 6.45
N ASN A 323 10.34 -12.98 5.24
CA ASN A 323 11.42 -13.30 4.32
C ASN A 323 12.23 -12.07 3.91
N MET A 324 11.57 -10.91 3.71
CA MET A 324 12.25 -9.64 3.43
C MET A 324 13.08 -9.16 4.61
N VAL A 325 12.52 -9.21 5.82
CA VAL A 325 13.18 -8.80 7.07
C VAL A 325 14.42 -9.65 7.35
N GLU A 326 14.33 -10.96 7.16
CA GLU A 326 15.46 -11.88 7.34
C GLU A 326 16.58 -11.62 6.33
N ARG A 327 16.24 -11.53 5.03
CA ARG A 327 17.23 -11.24 3.98
C ARG A 327 17.95 -9.90 4.21
N ALA A 328 17.19 -8.85 4.55
CA ALA A 328 17.75 -7.52 4.79
C ALA A 328 18.41 -7.37 6.16
N ARG A 329 18.15 -8.27 7.10
CA ARG A 329 18.61 -8.23 8.52
C ARG A 329 18.16 -6.99 9.28
N VAL A 330 16.93 -6.49 9.03
CA VAL A 330 16.43 -5.20 9.53
C VAL A 330 15.35 -5.31 10.62
N GLY A 331 15.17 -6.47 11.18
CA GLY A 331 14.19 -6.74 12.24
C GLY A 331 14.27 -8.19 12.70
N TRP A 332 13.19 -8.70 13.26
CA TRP A 332 13.09 -10.07 13.73
C TRP A 332 11.84 -10.75 13.21
N THR A 333 11.95 -12.06 13.02
CA THR A 333 10.83 -12.92 12.69
C THR A 333 10.50 -13.83 13.84
N VAL A 334 9.22 -14.05 14.07
CA VAL A 334 8.69 -14.97 15.07
C VAL A 334 7.91 -16.08 14.39
N GLY A 335 8.06 -17.30 14.89
CA GLY A 335 7.35 -18.49 14.42
C GLY A 335 6.29 -18.94 15.43
N GLU A 336 5.44 -19.87 14.98
CA GLU A 336 4.47 -20.51 15.87
C GLU A 336 5.17 -21.40 16.93
N PRO A 337 4.64 -21.48 18.13
CA PRO A 337 3.51 -20.67 18.65
C PRO A 337 3.94 -19.22 18.92
N LEU A 338 3.16 -18.27 18.35
CA LEU A 338 3.56 -16.85 18.31
C LEU A 338 3.71 -16.23 19.71
N GLU A 339 2.81 -16.54 20.64
CA GLU A 339 2.81 -15.96 21.98
C GLU A 339 4.09 -16.31 22.74
N GLU A 340 4.42 -17.59 22.84
CA GLU A 340 5.62 -18.08 23.51
C GLU A 340 6.90 -17.58 22.82
N SER A 341 6.90 -17.53 21.50
CA SER A 341 8.02 -17.01 20.71
C SER A 341 8.27 -15.53 20.98
N LEU A 342 7.22 -14.71 21.09
CA LEU A 342 7.31 -13.28 21.36
C LEU A 342 7.72 -13.02 22.83
N VAL A 343 7.17 -13.77 23.78
CA VAL A 343 7.59 -13.66 25.20
C VAL A 343 9.08 -13.96 25.32
N ARG A 344 9.54 -15.10 24.80
CA ARG A 344 10.96 -15.49 24.79
C ARG A 344 11.82 -14.43 24.12
N PHE A 345 11.38 -13.89 22.98
CA PHE A 345 12.09 -12.83 22.27
C PHE A 345 12.34 -11.62 23.18
N PHE A 346 11.32 -11.07 23.82
CA PHE A 346 11.48 -9.91 24.69
C PHE A 346 12.23 -10.22 25.99
N GLU A 347 12.23 -11.46 26.44
CA GLU A 347 13.01 -11.88 27.61
C GLU A 347 14.50 -11.99 27.33
N THR A 348 14.85 -12.49 26.14
CA THR A 348 16.25 -12.80 25.79
C THR A 348 16.94 -11.69 24.99
N LEU A 349 16.17 -10.74 24.43
CA LEU A 349 16.70 -9.67 23.59
C LEU A 349 17.72 -8.80 24.35
N THR A 350 18.91 -8.69 23.80
CA THR A 350 19.96 -7.80 24.33
C THR A 350 19.93 -6.41 23.68
N ALA A 351 20.46 -5.42 24.39
CA ALA A 351 20.63 -4.08 23.83
C ALA A 351 21.62 -4.09 22.63
N ALA A 352 22.60 -4.96 22.63
CA ALA A 352 23.55 -5.11 21.55
C ALA A 352 22.90 -5.59 20.25
N ASP A 353 22.04 -6.64 20.34
CA ASP A 353 21.30 -7.16 19.19
C ASP A 353 20.34 -6.10 18.61
N TYR A 354 19.65 -5.36 19.50
CA TYR A 354 18.79 -4.26 19.10
C TYR A 354 19.54 -3.17 18.35
N LEU A 355 20.66 -2.69 18.93
CA LEU A 355 21.49 -1.65 18.31
C LEU A 355 22.11 -2.10 16.97
N GLN A 356 22.44 -3.37 16.82
CA GLN A 356 22.94 -3.92 15.55
C GLN A 356 21.90 -3.76 14.45
N LYS A 357 20.61 -4.09 14.72
CA LYS A 357 19.53 -3.94 13.72
C LYS A 357 19.28 -2.48 13.38
N ARG A 358 19.29 -1.59 14.36
CA ARG A 358 19.17 -0.15 14.13
C ARG A 358 20.29 0.42 13.26
N ARG A 359 21.54 0.05 13.56
CA ARG A 359 22.69 0.43 12.73
C ARG A 359 22.51 -0.06 11.29
N ARG A 360 22.04 -1.30 11.12
CA ARG A 360 21.75 -1.85 9.78
C ARG A 360 20.70 -1.02 9.04
N LEU A 361 19.58 -0.67 9.68
CA LEU A 361 18.55 0.20 9.10
C LEU A 361 19.11 1.59 8.72
N ALA A 362 19.94 2.18 9.56
CA ALA A 362 20.54 3.50 9.30
C ALA A 362 21.45 3.51 8.07
N THR A 363 22.08 2.36 7.72
CA THR A 363 22.95 2.23 6.54
C THR A 363 22.19 1.85 5.26
N MET A 364 20.88 1.57 5.34
CA MET A 364 20.12 1.21 4.15
C MET A 364 19.86 2.43 3.25
N PRO A 365 19.90 2.25 1.93
CA PRO A 365 19.56 3.33 0.99
C PRO A 365 18.13 3.84 1.22
N THR A 366 17.92 5.14 1.09
CA THR A 366 16.62 5.78 1.28
C THR A 366 15.55 5.25 0.32
N ASN A 367 15.92 4.90 -0.92
CA ASN A 367 15.02 4.31 -1.90
C ASN A 367 14.50 2.91 -1.52
N THR A 368 15.05 2.28 -0.48
CA THR A 368 14.44 1.08 0.13
C THR A 368 13.06 1.40 0.75
N PHE A 369 12.87 2.60 1.25
CA PHE A 369 11.68 3.02 2.00
C PHE A 369 10.85 4.09 1.29
N VAL A 370 11.43 4.77 0.29
CA VAL A 370 10.79 5.84 -0.48
C VAL A 370 10.67 5.43 -1.95
N ALA A 371 9.50 5.64 -2.54
CA ALA A 371 9.12 5.12 -3.86
C ALA A 371 9.52 6.01 -5.04
N ASP A 372 10.38 7.01 -4.87
CA ASP A 372 10.65 8.05 -5.87
C ASP A 372 11.10 7.45 -7.23
N GLU A 373 12.11 6.59 -7.21
CA GLU A 373 12.61 5.92 -8.42
C GLU A 373 11.61 4.91 -9.00
N ASP A 374 10.90 4.17 -8.12
CA ASP A 374 9.92 3.17 -8.55
C ASP A 374 8.71 3.86 -9.20
N ALA A 375 8.24 4.98 -8.63
CA ALA A 375 7.15 5.77 -9.17
C ALA A 375 7.53 6.40 -10.52
N ALA A 376 8.75 6.94 -10.65
CA ALA A 376 9.27 7.48 -11.90
C ALA A 376 9.36 6.39 -12.99
N ALA A 377 9.81 5.19 -12.64
CA ALA A 377 9.87 4.07 -13.56
C ALA A 377 8.49 3.63 -14.06
N LEU A 378 7.49 3.52 -13.16
CA LEU A 378 6.11 3.22 -13.55
C LEU A 378 5.55 4.30 -14.49
N CYS A 379 5.74 5.57 -14.15
CA CYS A 379 5.26 6.68 -14.97
C CYS A 379 5.90 6.68 -16.37
N ARG A 380 7.18 6.36 -16.47
CA ARG A 380 7.86 6.21 -17.76
C ARG A 380 7.24 5.08 -18.59
N ILE A 381 7.04 3.89 -18.01
CA ILE A 381 6.41 2.75 -18.71
C ILE A 381 5.01 3.10 -19.21
N LEU A 382 4.19 3.73 -18.37
CA LEU A 382 2.84 4.16 -18.78
C LEU A 382 2.88 5.21 -19.91
N GLY A 383 3.84 6.15 -19.87
CA GLY A 383 4.05 7.15 -20.90
C GLY A 383 4.51 6.55 -22.23
N GLU A 384 5.47 5.62 -22.21
CA GLU A 384 5.96 4.91 -23.39
C GLU A 384 4.84 4.15 -24.09
N HIS A 385 4.01 3.41 -23.34
CA HIS A 385 2.86 2.72 -23.92
C HIS A 385 1.78 3.66 -24.48
N ALA A 386 1.61 4.83 -23.87
CA ALA A 386 0.69 5.84 -24.39
C ALA A 386 1.21 6.44 -25.72
N ALA A 387 2.51 6.72 -25.80
CA ALA A 387 3.16 7.24 -27.01
C ALA A 387 3.16 6.22 -28.16
N GLU A 388 3.47 4.95 -27.91
CA GLU A 388 3.43 3.87 -28.92
C GLU A 388 2.06 3.82 -29.62
N ARG A 389 0.96 3.95 -28.86
CA ARG A 389 -0.39 3.92 -29.41
C ARG A 389 -0.73 5.16 -30.24
N THR A 390 -0.08 6.28 -29.96
CA THR A 390 -0.23 7.52 -30.74
C THR A 390 0.53 7.44 -32.07
N LEU A 391 1.73 6.85 -32.08
CA LEU A 391 2.59 6.70 -33.27
C LEU A 391 2.00 5.74 -34.31
N VAL A 392 1.29 4.69 -33.90
CA VAL A 392 0.61 3.76 -34.82
C VAL A 392 -0.45 4.48 -35.70
N LEU A 393 -0.88 5.68 -35.33
CA LEU A 393 -1.87 6.47 -36.05
C LEU A 393 -1.28 7.54 -36.96
N HIS A 394 0.00 7.87 -36.80
CA HIS A 394 0.74 8.78 -37.68
C HIS A 394 2.00 8.09 -38.21
N PRO A 395 1.91 7.24 -39.26
CA PRO A 395 3.06 6.48 -39.77
C PRO A 395 4.13 7.32 -40.46
N ALA A 396 4.03 8.64 -40.42
CA ALA A 396 4.89 9.58 -41.16
C ALA A 396 6.07 10.15 -40.35
N SER A 397 6.71 9.36 -39.46
CA SER A 397 8.05 9.72 -38.96
C SER A 397 8.83 8.47 -38.48
N LYS A 398 9.31 7.68 -39.46
CA LYS A 398 10.33 6.63 -39.16
C LYS A 398 11.69 7.27 -38.91
N GLY A 399 11.96 7.67 -37.66
CA GLY A 399 13.29 7.92 -37.15
C GLY A 399 13.66 6.78 -36.18
N ARG A 400 14.81 6.16 -36.41
CA ARG A 400 15.36 4.97 -35.74
C ARG A 400 15.18 4.99 -34.21
N ALA A 401 14.43 4.03 -33.67
CA ALA A 401 14.39 3.73 -32.24
C ALA A 401 15.67 3.00 -31.83
N ARG A 402 16.36 3.51 -30.84
CA ARG A 402 17.46 2.86 -30.15
C ARG A 402 16.88 1.89 -29.10
N THR A 403 17.30 0.63 -29.21
CA THR A 403 17.11 -0.39 -28.20
C THR A 403 17.94 -0.06 -26.96
N GLY A 404 17.27 0.16 -25.83
CA GLY A 404 17.91 0.37 -24.53
C GLY A 404 16.96 0.02 -23.39
N ASP A 405 17.43 -0.87 -22.51
CA ASP A 405 16.97 -1.16 -21.17
C ASP A 405 15.80 -2.13 -20.92
N ALA A 406 15.95 -3.35 -21.46
CA ALA A 406 15.32 -4.55 -20.88
C ALA A 406 15.97 -5.02 -19.55
N ALA A 407 16.98 -4.30 -19.06
CA ALA A 407 17.82 -4.74 -17.92
C ALA A 407 17.21 -4.47 -16.52
N TYR A 408 16.28 -3.51 -16.39
CA TYR A 408 15.74 -3.13 -15.10
C TYR A 408 14.77 -4.18 -14.51
N LEU A 409 14.01 -4.87 -15.36
CA LEU A 409 13.04 -5.88 -14.92
C LEU A 409 13.70 -7.19 -14.44
N ARG A 410 14.93 -7.50 -14.86
CA ARG A 410 15.63 -8.75 -14.49
C ARG A 410 16.42 -8.67 -13.17
N ARG A 411 16.70 -7.49 -12.61
CA ARG A 411 17.54 -7.34 -11.42
C ARG A 411 16.85 -7.50 -10.07
N LYS A 412 15.51 -7.59 -10.02
CA LYS A 412 14.76 -7.79 -8.76
C LYS A 412 14.26 -9.23 -8.55
N THR A 413 14.52 -10.16 -9.48
CA THR A 413 14.07 -11.56 -9.40
C THR A 413 15.21 -12.58 -9.16
N SER A 414 16.43 -12.13 -8.91
CA SER A 414 17.55 -12.97 -8.46
C SER A 414 17.88 -12.74 -6.98
#